data_d6fe381c3c751a586db155f11fc86884
#
_entry.id   d6fe381c3c751a586db155f11fc86884
#
_cell.length_a   1.000
_cell.length_b   1.000
_cell.length_c   1.000
_cell.angle_alpha   90.00
_cell.angle_beta   90.00
_cell.angle_gamma   90.00
#
_symmetry.space_group_name_H-M   'P 1'
#
loop_
_entity.id
_entity.type
_entity.pdbx_description
1 polymer ?
#
loop_
_entity_poly.entity_id
_entity_poly.type
_entity_poly.pdbx_seq_one_letter_code
_entity_poly.pdbx_strand_id
1 'polypeptide(L)'
;MKSTSSYDELEQMQNVPQHIFEMESILEKATQMMEDLEEKIEEYKAFQSEIRKLEAYYTSPQWKADDAADEAGQYPDQLKRGVLSEDGIWNLLERNNELVGKIGV
;
A
#
# COMPACT_ATOMS: atom_id res chain seq x y z
N MET A 1 -47.85 8.25 -20.84
CA MET A 1 -46.49 8.01 -20.97
C MET A 1 -45.70 9.17 -21.51
N LYS A 2 -44.64 9.45 -20.95
CA LYS A 2 -43.90 10.53 -21.41
C LYS A 2 -42.48 10.11 -21.72
N SER A 3 -42.00 10.44 -22.82
CA SER A 3 -40.63 10.17 -23.15
C SER A 3 -39.89 11.50 -23.07
N THR A 4 -38.82 11.46 -22.35
CA THR A 4 -37.93 12.59 -22.22
C THR A 4 -36.89 12.49 -23.32
N SER A 5 -36.80 13.52 -24.16
CA SER A 5 -35.77 13.52 -25.19
C SER A 5 -34.42 13.83 -24.55
N SER A 6 -33.35 13.52 -25.26
CA SER A 6 -32.02 13.87 -24.83
C SER A 6 -31.83 15.35 -24.61
N TYR A 7 -32.54 16.16 -25.41
CA TYR A 7 -32.46 17.60 -25.28
C TYR A 7 -33.03 18.09 -23.97
N ASP A 8 -34.16 17.50 -23.55
CA ASP A 8 -34.79 17.90 -22.28
C ASP A 8 -33.89 17.56 -21.11
N GLU A 9 -33.26 16.40 -21.14
CA GLU A 9 -32.33 15.97 -20.09
C GLU A 9 -31.11 16.88 -20.01
N LEU A 10 -30.57 17.28 -21.17
CA LEU A 10 -29.44 18.19 -21.22
C LEU A 10 -29.79 19.56 -20.67
N GLU A 11 -30.96 20.05 -21.00
CA GLU A 11 -31.43 21.36 -20.48
C GLU A 11 -31.56 21.30 -18.96
N GLN A 12 -32.12 20.22 -18.43
CA GLN A 12 -32.27 20.05 -16.99
C GLN A 12 -30.93 20.01 -16.29
N MET A 13 -29.95 19.35 -16.89
CA MET A 13 -28.58 19.28 -16.33
C MET A 13 -27.94 20.67 -16.30
N GLN A 14 -28.20 21.50 -17.30
CA GLN A 14 -27.63 22.85 -17.34
C GLN A 14 -28.19 23.75 -16.25
N ASN A 15 -29.38 23.44 -15.74
CA ASN A 15 -30.00 24.21 -14.69
C ASN A 15 -29.60 23.79 -13.29
N VAL A 16 -28.82 22.75 -13.18
CA VAL A 16 -28.33 22.28 -11.88
C VAL A 16 -27.18 23.18 -11.42
N PRO A 17 -27.17 23.63 -10.17
CA PRO A 17 -26.09 24.46 -9.67
C PRO A 17 -24.74 23.73 -9.79
N GLN A 18 -23.72 24.49 -10.16
CA GLN A 18 -22.36 23.92 -10.37
C GLN A 18 -21.82 23.23 -9.14
N HIS A 19 -22.13 23.75 -7.96
CA HIS A 19 -21.60 23.15 -6.75
C HIS A 19 -22.09 21.73 -6.51
N ILE A 20 -23.25 21.35 -7.06
CA ILE A 20 -23.73 19.97 -6.94
C ILE A 20 -22.80 19.01 -7.67
N PHE A 21 -22.38 19.37 -8.88
CA PHE A 21 -21.43 18.55 -9.63
C PHE A 21 -20.09 18.44 -8.91
N GLU A 22 -19.65 19.53 -8.31
CA GLU A 22 -18.40 19.56 -7.55
C GLU A 22 -18.49 18.65 -6.33
N MET A 23 -19.58 18.72 -5.58
CA MET A 23 -19.77 17.90 -4.40
C MET A 23 -19.91 16.41 -4.75
N GLU A 24 -20.61 16.11 -5.85
CA GLU A 24 -20.70 14.72 -6.33
C GLU A 24 -19.32 14.17 -6.70
N SER A 25 -18.50 14.99 -7.34
CA SER A 25 -17.14 14.58 -7.69
C SER A 25 -16.32 14.28 -6.44
N ILE A 26 -16.43 15.11 -5.42
CA ILE A 26 -15.74 14.88 -4.16
C ILE A 26 -16.24 13.62 -3.48
N LEU A 27 -17.55 13.43 -3.47
CA LEU A 27 -18.15 12.22 -2.88
C LEU A 27 -17.64 10.95 -3.57
N GLU A 28 -17.63 10.94 -4.89
CA GLU A 28 -17.15 9.78 -5.65
C GLU A 28 -15.68 9.49 -5.39
N LYS A 29 -14.85 10.54 -5.44
CA LYS A 29 -13.41 10.38 -5.20
C LYS A 29 -13.10 9.92 -3.78
N ALA A 30 -13.77 10.52 -2.81
CA ALA A 30 -13.57 10.15 -1.42
C ALA A 30 -13.98 8.70 -1.17
N THR A 31 -15.11 8.29 -1.74
CA THR A 31 -15.59 6.92 -1.60
C THR A 31 -14.58 5.93 -2.18
N GLN A 32 -14.06 6.23 -3.38
CA GLN A 32 -13.10 5.36 -4.03
C GLN A 32 -11.79 5.27 -3.23
N MET A 33 -11.31 6.41 -2.74
CA MET A 33 -10.09 6.43 -1.94
C MET A 33 -10.22 5.63 -0.66
N MET A 34 -11.40 5.71 -0.03
CA MET A 34 -11.65 4.94 1.20
C MET A 34 -11.69 3.43 0.92
N GLU A 35 -12.34 3.04 -0.17
CA GLU A 35 -12.39 1.63 -0.58
C GLU A 35 -10.99 1.10 -0.89
N ASP A 36 -10.19 1.86 -1.63
CA ASP A 36 -8.81 1.48 -1.96
C ASP A 36 -7.96 1.35 -0.70
N LEU A 37 -8.13 2.28 0.23
CA LEU A 37 -7.38 2.24 1.48
C LEU A 37 -7.77 1.03 2.33
N GLU A 38 -9.06 0.75 2.45
CA GLU A 38 -9.54 -0.42 3.21
C GLU A 38 -8.97 -1.71 2.62
N GLU A 39 -8.97 -1.83 1.30
CA GLU A 39 -8.41 -2.98 0.61
C GLU A 39 -6.92 -3.10 0.89
N LYS A 40 -6.19 -1.99 0.82
CA LYS A 40 -4.75 -1.98 1.06
C LYS A 40 -4.44 -2.36 2.51
N ILE A 41 -5.25 -1.91 3.46
CA ILE A 41 -5.09 -2.27 4.87
C ILE A 41 -5.25 -3.78 5.04
N GLU A 42 -6.24 -4.38 4.40
CA GLU A 42 -6.44 -5.84 4.49
C GLU A 42 -5.28 -6.62 3.87
N GLU A 43 -4.75 -6.16 2.74
CA GLU A 43 -3.56 -6.74 2.13
C GLU A 43 -2.36 -6.65 3.07
N TYR A 44 -2.18 -5.51 3.70
CA TYR A 44 -1.07 -5.27 4.61
C TYR A 44 -1.17 -6.15 5.86
N LYS A 45 -2.38 -6.31 6.40
CA LYS A 45 -2.62 -7.22 7.52
C LYS A 45 -2.22 -8.65 7.15
N ALA A 46 -2.66 -9.10 5.98
CA ALA A 46 -2.34 -10.45 5.51
C ALA A 46 -0.84 -10.63 5.31
N PHE A 47 -0.14 -9.58 4.89
CA PHE A 47 1.28 -9.65 4.62
C PHE A 47 2.14 -9.68 5.89
N GLN A 48 1.56 -9.43 7.06
CA GLN A 48 2.32 -9.48 8.32
C GLN A 48 2.96 -10.84 8.57
N SER A 49 2.34 -11.92 8.09
CA SER A 49 2.92 -13.25 8.21
C SER A 49 4.24 -13.37 7.44
N GLU A 50 4.35 -12.69 6.31
CA GLU A 50 5.58 -12.68 5.51
C GLU A 50 6.65 -11.81 6.18
N ILE A 51 6.24 -10.68 6.77
CA ILE A 51 7.17 -9.82 7.49
C ILE A 51 7.76 -10.56 8.69
N ARG A 52 6.98 -11.42 9.35
CA ARG A 52 7.50 -12.24 10.44
C ARG A 52 8.55 -13.25 9.97
N LYS A 53 8.44 -13.75 8.74
CA LYS A 53 9.45 -14.61 8.16
C LYS A 53 10.76 -13.85 7.97
N LEU A 54 10.65 -12.60 7.53
CA LEU A 54 11.82 -11.74 7.35
C LEU A 54 12.50 -11.48 8.70
N GLU A 55 11.72 -11.23 9.74
CA GLU A 55 12.23 -11.02 11.09
C GLU A 55 12.96 -12.30 11.61
N ALA A 56 12.33 -13.44 11.40
CA ALA A 56 12.92 -14.72 11.81
C ALA A 56 14.25 -14.98 11.09
N TYR A 57 14.33 -14.65 9.82
CA TYR A 57 15.56 -14.74 9.05
C TYR A 57 16.64 -13.84 9.63
N TYR A 58 16.31 -12.59 9.91
CA TYR A 58 17.26 -11.59 10.40
C TYR A 58 17.92 -12.01 11.72
N THR A 59 17.18 -12.71 12.58
CA THR A 59 17.68 -13.16 13.87
C THR A 59 18.23 -14.58 13.84
N SER A 60 18.34 -15.19 12.66
CA SER A 60 18.78 -16.57 12.51
C SER A 60 20.29 -16.67 12.25
N PRO A 61 20.88 -17.86 12.55
CA PRO A 61 22.27 -18.11 12.16
C PRO A 61 22.48 -18.07 10.65
N GLN A 62 21.43 -18.34 9.87
CA GLN A 62 21.51 -18.34 8.42
C GLN A 62 21.82 -16.93 7.90
N TRP A 63 21.22 -15.90 8.50
CA TRP A 63 21.51 -14.52 8.10
C TRP A 63 22.98 -14.17 8.31
N LYS A 64 23.55 -14.61 9.45
CA LYS A 64 24.97 -14.37 9.74
C LYS A 64 25.88 -15.06 8.74
N ALA A 65 25.53 -16.29 8.36
CA ALA A 65 26.28 -17.02 7.37
C ALA A 65 26.19 -16.37 5.99
N ASP A 66 25.01 -15.92 5.61
CA ASP A 66 24.78 -15.26 4.32
C ASP A 66 25.52 -13.93 4.24
N ASP A 67 25.51 -13.16 5.32
CA ASP A 67 26.24 -11.89 5.40
C ASP A 67 27.75 -12.11 5.28
N ALA A 68 28.26 -13.10 5.99
CA ALA A 68 29.68 -13.45 5.94
C ALA A 68 30.10 -13.91 4.54
N ALA A 69 29.25 -14.69 3.86
CA ALA A 69 29.52 -15.12 2.49
C ALA A 69 29.54 -13.94 1.53
N ASP A 70 28.66 -12.96 1.74
CA ASP A 70 28.62 -11.76 0.92
C ASP A 70 29.88 -10.92 1.12
N GLU A 71 30.31 -10.73 2.38
CA GLU A 71 31.53 -10.00 2.69
C GLU A 71 32.77 -10.68 2.09
N ALA A 72 32.74 -12.01 1.98
CA ALA A 72 33.81 -12.77 1.36
C ALA A 72 33.78 -12.73 -0.17
N GLY A 73 32.84 -12.01 -0.76
CA GLY A 73 32.75 -11.83 -2.22
C GLY A 73 32.21 -13.05 -2.95
N GLN A 74 31.46 -13.91 -2.28
CA GLN A 74 30.94 -15.14 -2.88
C GLN A 74 29.72 -14.92 -3.78
N TYR A 75 29.07 -13.75 -3.70
CA TYR A 75 27.85 -13.48 -4.47
C TYR A 75 28.12 -12.47 -5.59
N PRO A 76 27.40 -12.58 -6.70
CA PRO A 76 27.61 -11.66 -7.82
C PRO A 76 27.19 -10.24 -7.49
N ASP A 77 27.80 -9.26 -8.16
CA ASP A 77 27.52 -7.84 -7.92
C ASP A 77 26.06 -7.46 -8.23
N GLN A 78 25.42 -8.21 -9.12
CA GLN A 78 24.03 -7.92 -9.51
C GLN A 78 22.99 -8.36 -8.46
N LEU A 79 23.42 -9.12 -7.46
CA LEU A 79 22.50 -9.58 -6.41
C LEU A 79 21.96 -8.38 -5.62
N LYS A 80 20.65 -8.36 -5.39
CA LYS A 80 20.04 -7.36 -4.51
C LYS A 80 20.38 -7.71 -3.08
N ARG A 81 20.95 -6.77 -2.36
CA ARG A 81 21.50 -6.98 -1.02
C ARG A 81 20.75 -6.26 0.11
N GLY A 82 19.51 -5.84 -0.13
CA GLY A 82 18.74 -5.16 0.89
C GLY A 82 18.66 -5.96 2.19
N VAL A 83 18.47 -7.28 2.10
CA VAL A 83 18.35 -8.14 3.27
C VAL A 83 19.69 -8.41 3.96
N LEU A 84 20.80 -8.18 3.27
CA LEU A 84 22.14 -8.39 3.81
C LEU A 84 22.76 -7.09 4.32
N SER A 85 22.11 -5.95 4.12
CA SER A 85 22.59 -4.70 4.69
C SER A 85 22.27 -4.69 6.19
N GLU A 86 23.17 -4.08 6.96
CA GLU A 86 23.06 -4.06 8.41
C GLU A 86 21.74 -3.45 8.88
N ASP A 87 21.28 -2.42 8.20
CA ASP A 87 20.10 -1.65 8.63
C ASP A 87 18.82 -1.98 7.86
N GLY A 88 18.91 -2.72 6.76
CA GLY A 88 17.78 -2.91 5.85
C GLY A 88 16.56 -3.52 6.52
N ILE A 89 16.73 -4.70 7.10
CA ILE A 89 15.63 -5.40 7.74
C ILE A 89 15.22 -4.68 9.03
N TRP A 90 16.18 -4.23 9.81
CA TRP A 90 15.90 -3.57 11.07
C TRP A 90 15.04 -2.31 10.88
N ASN A 91 15.40 -1.48 9.92
CA ASN A 91 14.64 -0.27 9.59
C ASN A 91 13.23 -0.60 9.11
N LEU A 92 13.10 -1.65 8.31
CA LEU A 92 11.79 -2.08 7.84
C LEU A 92 10.92 -2.54 8.99
N LEU A 93 11.47 -3.32 9.92
CA LEU A 93 10.71 -3.82 11.07
C LEU A 93 10.24 -2.69 11.97
N GLU A 94 11.09 -1.70 12.21
CA GLU A 94 10.70 -0.53 12.99
C GLU A 94 9.58 0.25 12.31
N ARG A 95 9.70 0.47 11.01
CA ARG A 95 8.67 1.17 10.25
C ARG A 95 7.36 0.38 10.24
N ASN A 96 7.46 -0.94 10.14
CA ASN A 96 6.28 -1.80 10.18
C ASN A 96 5.57 -1.67 11.52
N ASN A 97 6.31 -1.67 12.63
CA ASN A 97 5.72 -1.52 13.96
C ASN A 97 5.00 -0.19 14.10
N GLU A 98 5.57 0.88 13.57
CA GLU A 98 4.93 2.19 13.59
C GLU A 98 3.64 2.21 12.80
N LEU A 99 3.64 1.62 11.60
CA LEU A 99 2.47 1.57 10.74
C LEU A 99 1.37 0.71 11.35
N VAL A 100 1.72 -0.44 11.90
CA VAL A 100 0.78 -1.33 12.58
C VAL A 100 0.10 -0.58 13.72
N GLY A 101 0.87 0.18 14.50
CA GLY A 101 0.32 0.99 15.58
C GLY A 101 -0.65 2.07 15.09
N LYS A 102 -0.35 2.71 13.97
CA LYS A 102 -1.21 3.75 13.40
C LYS A 102 -2.50 3.20 12.83
N ILE A 103 -2.43 2.02 12.24
CA ILE A 103 -3.59 1.42 11.56
C ILE A 103 -4.48 0.64 12.53
N GLY A 104 -3.94 0.24 13.66
CA GLY A 104 -4.66 -0.57 14.63
C GLY A 104 -4.76 -2.05 14.25
N VAL A 105 -3.77 -2.52 13.54
CA VAL A 105 -3.71 -3.91 13.07
C VAL A 105 -3.16 -4.84 14.14
#